data_294c6b234dcb75a2ba0b90be9d36c46c
#
_entry.id   294c6b234dcb75a2ba0b90be9d36c46c
#
_cell.length_a   1.000
_cell.length_b   1.000
_cell.length_c   1.000
_cell.angle_alpha   90.00
_cell.angle_beta   90.00
_cell.angle_gamma   90.00
#
_symmetry.space_group_name_H-M   'P 1'
#
loop_
_entity.id
_entity.type
_entity.pdbx_description
1 polymer ?
#
loop_
_entity_poly.entity_id
_entity_poly.type
_entity_poly.pdbx_seq_one_letter_code
_entity_poly.pdbx_strand_id
1 'polypeptide(L)'
;ILMKQIKLLLLLASASVTGALAQSNGLTDMSQSRFAKMANTGIGAVHWTDGFWRDRFQVFSQTSLQSMWNTWNTPEISHGFRNFEIAAGVCKGEHWGPPFHDGDMYKWMEGVASVYAVNKDPELDKLMDNFITCVVKAQRADGYIHTPVIIEELNKGIDSHTTALGDQYKQTVIGTKVGDENEKGAFANRLNFETYNLGHLMMA
;
A
#
# COMPACT_ATOMS: atom_id res chain seq x y z
N ILE A 1 -26.76 12.17 48.00
CA ILE A 1 -26.93 12.39 46.54
C ILE A 1 -25.67 13.05 46.00
N LEU A 2 -25.14 14.11 46.61
CA LEU A 2 -23.96 14.83 46.18
C LEU A 2 -22.68 13.95 46.05
N MET A 3 -22.42 13.07 47.02
CA MET A 3 -21.28 12.16 47.04
C MET A 3 -21.35 11.09 45.92
N LYS A 4 -22.53 10.67 45.46
CA LYS A 4 -22.71 9.74 44.34
C LYS A 4 -22.41 10.45 43.01
N GLN A 5 -22.76 11.73 42.88
CA GLN A 5 -22.47 12.52 41.70
C GLN A 5 -20.96 12.79 41.53
N ILE A 6 -20.26 13.06 42.64
CA ILE A 6 -18.80 13.28 42.62
C ILE A 6 -18.05 11.99 42.24
N LYS A 7 -18.47 10.81 42.73
CA LYS A 7 -17.88 9.52 42.33
C LYS A 7 -18.10 9.20 40.84
N LEU A 8 -19.26 9.54 40.30
CA LEU A 8 -19.56 9.34 38.88
C LEU A 8 -18.75 10.27 38.00
N LEU A 9 -18.56 11.52 38.42
CA LEU A 9 -17.70 12.48 37.70
C LEU A 9 -16.22 12.08 37.72
N LEU A 10 -15.72 11.54 38.84
CA LEU A 10 -14.34 11.03 38.93
C LEU A 10 -14.15 9.74 38.12
N LEU A 11 -15.17 8.87 38.00
CA LEU A 11 -15.10 7.68 37.13
C LEU A 11 -15.13 8.06 35.64
N LEU A 12 -15.90 9.08 35.23
CA LEU A 12 -15.94 9.59 33.89
C LEU A 12 -14.63 10.32 33.51
N ALA A 13 -14.01 11.04 34.44
CA ALA A 13 -12.73 11.69 34.24
C ALA A 13 -11.57 10.67 34.14
N SER A 14 -11.64 9.55 34.84
CA SER A 14 -10.62 8.48 34.71
C SER A 14 -10.79 7.65 33.44
N ALA A 15 -12.00 7.52 32.90
CA ALA A 15 -12.24 6.84 31.62
C ALA A 15 -11.78 7.66 30.40
N SER A 16 -11.69 8.99 30.52
CA SER A 16 -11.23 9.85 29.43
C SER A 16 -9.70 10.03 29.37
N VAL A 17 -8.95 9.57 30.38
CA VAL A 17 -7.48 9.67 30.41
C VAL A 17 -6.81 8.42 29.83
N THR A 18 -7.51 7.29 29.69
CA THR A 18 -6.95 6.06 29.14
C THR A 18 -6.98 6.00 27.60
N GLY A 19 -7.57 6.99 26.93
CA GLY A 19 -7.65 7.06 25.46
C GLY A 19 -6.52 7.86 24.78
N ALA A 20 -5.61 8.46 25.56
CA ALA A 20 -4.53 9.29 25.04
C ALA A 20 -3.12 8.70 25.26
N LEU A 21 -3.00 7.38 25.30
CA LEU A 21 -1.70 6.78 25.00
C LEU A 21 -1.49 6.96 23.53
N ALA A 22 -0.68 7.95 23.19
CA ALA A 22 -0.29 8.26 21.83
C ALA A 22 0.10 6.97 21.13
N GLN A 23 -0.73 6.58 20.19
CA GLN A 23 -0.40 5.54 19.24
C GLN A 23 0.95 5.93 18.66
N SER A 24 1.93 5.03 18.70
CA SER A 24 3.23 5.25 18.08
C SER A 24 2.98 5.50 16.59
N ASN A 25 3.04 6.77 16.17
CA ASN A 25 2.89 7.15 14.77
C ASN A 25 4.19 6.94 13.98
N GLY A 26 5.03 6.04 14.45
CA GLY A 26 6.23 5.63 13.75
C GLY A 26 5.94 4.61 12.65
N LEU A 27 6.89 4.42 11.76
CA LEU A 27 6.79 3.49 10.63
C LEU A 27 6.58 2.03 11.11
N THR A 28 7.10 1.67 12.27
CA THR A 28 6.96 0.35 12.87
C THR A 28 6.51 0.47 14.33
N ASP A 29 5.52 -0.34 14.71
CA ASP A 29 5.13 -0.46 16.11
C ASP A 29 6.00 -1.50 16.84
N MET A 30 6.84 -1.03 17.73
CA MET A 30 7.71 -1.88 18.56
C MET A 30 7.21 -2.01 20.00
N SER A 31 6.01 -1.53 20.31
CA SER A 31 5.47 -1.49 21.69
C SER A 31 5.35 -2.87 22.32
N GLN A 32 5.14 -3.91 21.52
CA GLN A 32 5.00 -5.30 21.97
C GLN A 32 6.35 -6.06 22.03
N SER A 33 7.43 -5.45 21.61
CA SER A 33 8.75 -6.10 21.65
C SER A 33 9.37 -6.03 23.04
N ARG A 34 9.57 -7.18 23.67
CA ARG A 34 10.29 -7.27 24.97
C ARG A 34 11.77 -6.89 24.89
N PHE A 35 12.31 -6.76 23.70
CA PHE A 35 13.72 -6.44 23.47
C PHE A 35 13.93 -4.96 23.09
N ALA A 36 12.88 -4.27 22.63
CA ALA A 36 12.97 -2.86 22.28
C ALA A 36 13.18 -2.01 23.53
N LYS A 37 14.24 -1.20 23.51
CA LYS A 37 14.57 -0.24 24.58
C LYS A 37 14.35 1.20 24.16
N MET A 38 14.02 1.42 22.89
CA MET A 38 13.72 2.73 22.29
C MET A 38 12.48 2.60 21.46
N ALA A 39 11.69 3.66 21.36
CA ALA A 39 10.54 3.78 20.48
C ALA A 39 10.89 4.66 19.29
N ASN A 40 10.23 4.38 18.15
CA ASN A 40 10.33 5.25 16.98
C ASN A 40 9.70 6.61 17.27
N THR A 41 10.31 7.67 16.74
CA THR A 41 9.67 8.97 16.65
C THR A 41 8.60 8.93 15.56
N GLY A 42 7.42 9.48 15.82
CA GLY A 42 6.38 9.61 14.81
C GLY A 42 6.86 10.42 13.60
N ILE A 43 6.47 10.01 12.39
CA ILE A 43 6.89 10.67 11.14
C ILE A 43 6.56 12.17 11.19
N GLY A 44 5.36 12.53 11.65
CA GLY A 44 4.91 13.92 11.77
C GLY A 44 5.43 14.66 12.99
N ALA A 45 6.25 14.04 13.85
CA ALA A 45 6.77 14.69 15.05
C ALA A 45 8.03 15.53 14.82
N VAL A 46 8.65 15.40 13.65
CA VAL A 46 9.87 16.13 13.29
C VAL A 46 9.60 16.96 12.03
N HIS A 47 9.88 18.25 12.11
CA HIS A 47 9.75 19.18 10.99
C HIS A 47 11.08 19.86 10.69
N TRP A 48 11.47 19.85 9.44
CA TRP A 48 12.62 20.64 8.99
C TRP A 48 12.19 22.09 8.78
N THR A 49 12.73 22.97 9.58
CA THR A 49 12.38 24.40 9.56
C THR A 49 13.23 25.20 8.57
N ASP A 50 14.44 24.72 8.27
CA ASP A 50 15.37 25.40 7.38
C ASP A 50 16.45 24.44 6.82
N GLY A 51 17.20 24.93 5.82
CA GLY A 51 18.40 24.30 5.27
C GLY A 51 18.10 23.18 4.26
N PHE A 52 19.17 22.44 3.92
CA PHE A 52 19.17 21.47 2.82
C PHE A 52 18.01 20.46 2.87
N TRP A 53 17.73 19.88 4.03
CA TRP A 53 16.70 18.85 4.15
C TRP A 53 15.29 19.42 3.99
N ARG A 54 15.02 20.62 4.49
CA ARG A 54 13.78 21.32 4.24
C ARG A 54 13.55 21.54 2.74
N ASP A 55 14.58 22.03 2.05
CA ASP A 55 14.49 22.31 0.63
C ASP A 55 14.27 21.02 -0.18
N ARG A 56 14.94 19.92 0.18
CA ARG A 56 14.69 18.60 -0.45
C ARG A 56 13.28 18.10 -0.20
N PHE A 57 12.77 18.22 1.02
CA PHE A 57 11.40 17.85 1.34
C PHE A 57 10.38 18.69 0.56
N GLN A 58 10.60 19.99 0.41
CA GLN A 58 9.73 20.84 -0.40
C GLN A 58 9.72 20.42 -1.88
N VAL A 59 10.87 20.19 -2.48
CA VAL A 59 10.95 19.68 -3.87
C VAL A 59 10.23 18.36 -4.00
N PHE A 60 10.44 17.43 -3.07
CA PHE A 60 9.80 16.12 -3.11
C PHE A 60 8.27 16.24 -2.99
N SER A 61 7.79 16.95 -1.96
CA SER A 61 6.36 17.07 -1.67
C SER A 61 5.58 17.90 -2.69
N GLN A 62 6.17 18.97 -3.24
CA GLN A 62 5.47 19.91 -4.11
C GLN A 62 5.65 19.63 -5.60
N THR A 63 6.71 18.90 -5.97
CA THR A 63 7.06 18.72 -7.39
C THR A 63 7.24 17.24 -7.74
N SER A 64 8.08 16.51 -7.01
CA SER A 64 8.49 15.17 -7.45
C SER A 64 7.33 14.17 -7.42
N LEU A 65 6.53 14.15 -6.34
CA LEU A 65 5.38 13.25 -6.23
C LEU A 65 4.35 13.47 -7.34
N GLN A 66 4.06 14.74 -7.65
CA GLN A 66 3.12 15.07 -8.71
C GLN A 66 3.68 14.75 -10.10
N SER A 67 4.96 15.00 -10.33
CA SER A 67 5.63 14.66 -11.58
C SER A 67 5.66 13.14 -11.81
N MET A 68 5.94 12.37 -10.78
CA MET A 68 5.89 10.91 -10.83
C MET A 68 4.48 10.41 -11.09
N TRP A 69 3.47 10.95 -10.40
CA TRP A 69 2.07 10.61 -10.64
C TRP A 69 1.67 10.88 -12.10
N ASN A 70 2.00 12.04 -12.63
CA ASN A 70 1.70 12.39 -14.02
C ASN A 70 2.34 11.39 -14.99
N THR A 71 3.56 10.94 -14.70
CA THR A 71 4.23 9.89 -15.49
C THR A 71 3.49 8.56 -15.41
N TRP A 72 3.19 8.10 -14.19
CA TRP A 72 2.52 6.81 -13.96
C TRP A 72 1.07 6.77 -14.46
N ASN A 73 0.40 7.94 -14.50
CA ASN A 73 -1.00 8.08 -14.92
C ASN A 73 -1.15 8.50 -16.38
N THR A 74 -0.08 8.56 -17.16
CA THR A 74 -0.11 8.87 -18.59
C THR A 74 0.18 7.60 -19.40
N PRO A 75 -0.85 6.94 -19.96
CA PRO A 75 -0.69 5.62 -20.59
C PRO A 75 0.32 5.58 -21.74
N GLU A 76 0.56 6.70 -22.41
CA GLU A 76 1.53 6.82 -23.52
C GLU A 76 2.98 6.81 -23.01
N ILE A 77 3.18 7.07 -21.72
CA ILE A 77 4.50 7.12 -21.07
C ILE A 77 4.73 5.89 -20.21
N SER A 78 3.72 5.51 -19.43
CA SER A 78 3.80 4.40 -18.50
C SER A 78 2.44 3.78 -18.22
N HIS A 79 2.39 2.46 -18.09
CA HIS A 79 1.21 1.74 -17.63
C HIS A 79 1.20 1.50 -16.10
N GLY A 80 2.02 2.20 -15.33
CA GLY A 80 2.09 1.98 -13.88
C GLY A 80 0.72 1.94 -13.23
N PHE A 81 -0.05 3.01 -13.33
CA PHE A 81 -1.42 3.05 -12.80
C PHE A 81 -2.42 2.29 -13.69
N ARG A 82 -2.25 2.36 -15.02
CA ARG A 82 -3.14 1.72 -15.98
C ARG A 82 -3.22 0.19 -15.80
N ASN A 83 -2.14 -0.46 -15.44
CA ASN A 83 -2.14 -1.89 -15.13
C ASN A 83 -3.07 -2.22 -13.96
N PHE A 84 -3.12 -1.39 -12.92
CA PHE A 84 -4.07 -1.57 -11.83
C PHE A 84 -5.52 -1.35 -12.27
N GLU A 85 -5.79 -0.35 -13.13
CA GLU A 85 -7.13 -0.15 -13.70
C GLU A 85 -7.60 -1.35 -14.52
N ILE A 86 -6.72 -1.94 -15.31
CA ILE A 86 -7.01 -3.15 -16.10
C ILE A 86 -7.23 -4.33 -15.15
N ALA A 87 -6.33 -4.55 -14.20
CA ALA A 87 -6.45 -5.61 -13.22
C ALA A 87 -7.71 -5.48 -12.34
N ALA A 88 -8.14 -4.25 -12.05
CA ALA A 88 -9.39 -3.95 -11.35
C ALA A 88 -10.66 -4.08 -12.21
N GLY A 89 -10.54 -4.42 -13.49
CA GLY A 89 -11.67 -4.51 -14.42
C GLY A 89 -12.30 -3.17 -14.80
N VAL A 90 -11.67 -2.04 -14.47
CA VAL A 90 -12.15 -0.69 -14.83
C VAL A 90 -12.09 -0.48 -16.33
N CYS A 91 -11.08 -1.05 -16.96
CA CYS A 91 -10.90 -1.02 -18.41
C CYS A 91 -10.28 -2.32 -18.90
N LYS A 92 -10.30 -2.54 -20.21
CA LYS A 92 -9.67 -3.69 -20.86
C LYS A 92 -8.31 -3.31 -21.43
N GLY A 93 -7.39 -4.27 -21.47
CA GLY A 93 -6.07 -4.09 -22.07
C GLY A 93 -5.13 -5.23 -21.73
N GLU A 94 -3.90 -5.08 -22.21
CA GLU A 94 -2.78 -5.96 -21.90
C GLU A 94 -1.89 -5.32 -20.83
N HIS A 95 -1.22 -6.14 -20.05
CA HIS A 95 -0.17 -5.66 -19.16
C HIS A 95 0.97 -5.08 -20.00
N TRP A 96 1.47 -3.91 -19.60
CA TRP A 96 2.63 -3.31 -20.24
C TRP A 96 3.64 -2.80 -19.20
N GLY A 97 4.90 -3.05 -19.51
CA GLY A 97 6.04 -2.70 -18.66
C GLY A 97 6.65 -3.90 -17.94
N PRO A 98 7.67 -3.68 -17.12
CA PRO A 98 8.35 -4.74 -16.41
C PRO A 98 7.49 -5.33 -15.29
N PRO A 99 7.69 -6.58 -14.89
CA PRO A 99 6.88 -7.26 -13.87
C PRO A 99 7.03 -6.66 -12.46
N PHE A 100 8.01 -5.80 -12.21
CA PHE A 100 8.18 -5.06 -10.95
C PHE A 100 7.44 -3.71 -10.92
N HIS A 101 6.69 -3.36 -11.96
CA HIS A 101 5.98 -2.08 -12.08
C HIS A 101 4.98 -1.83 -10.94
N ASP A 102 4.34 -2.89 -10.42
CA ASP A 102 3.47 -2.79 -9.25
C ASP A 102 4.25 -2.24 -8.04
N GLY A 103 5.47 -2.73 -7.84
CA GLY A 103 6.36 -2.26 -6.77
C GLY A 103 6.74 -0.79 -6.90
N ASP A 104 6.86 -0.27 -8.13
CA ASP A 104 7.16 1.15 -8.34
C ASP A 104 5.98 2.04 -7.93
N MET A 105 4.75 1.59 -8.20
CA MET A 105 3.54 2.26 -7.72
C MET A 105 3.42 2.23 -6.19
N TYR A 106 3.74 1.11 -5.56
CA TYR A 106 3.72 1.00 -4.10
C TYR A 106 4.78 1.90 -3.44
N LYS A 107 5.99 1.97 -3.99
CA LYS A 107 7.04 2.91 -3.51
C LYS A 107 6.61 4.37 -3.66
N TRP A 108 5.95 4.70 -4.77
CA TRP A 108 5.38 6.03 -4.93
C TRP A 108 4.33 6.31 -3.85
N MET A 109 3.44 5.35 -3.57
CA MET A 109 2.43 5.45 -2.53
C MET A 109 3.04 5.64 -1.13
N GLU A 110 4.12 4.90 -0.81
CA GLU A 110 4.89 5.07 0.42
C GLU A 110 5.41 6.51 0.56
N GLY A 111 5.93 7.08 -0.55
CA GLY A 111 6.35 8.49 -0.59
C GLY A 111 5.20 9.46 -0.34
N VAL A 112 4.05 9.24 -0.96
CA VAL A 112 2.83 10.06 -0.76
C VAL A 112 2.36 9.98 0.69
N ALA A 113 2.25 8.78 1.25
CA ALA A 113 1.85 8.56 2.63
C ALA A 113 2.79 9.24 3.63
N SER A 114 4.10 9.16 3.38
CA SER A 114 5.12 9.83 4.21
C SER A 114 4.99 11.35 4.19
N VAL A 115 4.72 11.95 3.03
CA VAL A 115 4.49 13.41 2.92
C VAL A 115 3.18 13.79 3.59
N TYR A 116 2.12 13.01 3.35
CA TYR A 116 0.82 13.23 4.00
C TYR A 116 0.91 13.14 5.52
N ALA A 117 1.71 12.23 6.06
CA ALA A 117 1.93 12.12 7.50
C ALA A 117 2.47 13.43 8.12
N VAL A 118 3.23 14.22 7.35
CA VAL A 118 3.80 15.49 7.79
C VAL A 118 2.87 16.67 7.55
N ASN A 119 2.28 16.80 6.36
CA ASN A 119 1.58 18.03 5.95
C ASN A 119 0.04 17.94 5.97
N LYS A 120 -0.51 16.71 6.01
CA LYS A 120 -1.96 16.46 5.99
C LYS A 120 -2.68 17.08 4.80
N ASP A 121 -2.04 17.12 3.63
CA ASP A 121 -2.61 17.68 2.42
C ASP A 121 -3.81 16.82 1.93
N PRO A 122 -5.03 17.39 1.84
CA PRO A 122 -6.22 16.64 1.45
C PRO A 122 -6.20 16.16 -0.01
N GLU A 123 -5.41 16.76 -0.87
CA GLU A 123 -5.27 16.28 -2.26
C GLU A 123 -4.42 15.01 -2.32
N LEU A 124 -3.41 14.88 -1.45
CA LEU A 124 -2.65 13.64 -1.31
C LEU A 124 -3.53 12.53 -0.72
N ASP A 125 -4.40 12.85 0.22
CA ASP A 125 -5.36 11.91 0.80
C ASP A 125 -6.27 11.30 -0.26
N LYS A 126 -6.91 12.15 -1.08
CA LYS A 126 -7.73 11.71 -2.21
C LYS A 126 -6.96 10.84 -3.22
N LEU A 127 -5.71 11.21 -3.47
CA LEU A 127 -4.87 10.49 -4.40
C LEU A 127 -4.54 9.08 -3.89
N MET A 128 -4.26 8.97 -2.58
CA MET A 128 -4.08 7.68 -1.90
C MET A 128 -5.35 6.84 -1.98
N ASP A 129 -6.51 7.41 -1.63
CA ASP A 129 -7.80 6.72 -1.68
C ASP A 129 -8.14 6.16 -3.07
N ASN A 130 -7.85 6.94 -4.12
CA ASN A 130 -8.05 6.50 -5.50
C ASN A 130 -7.17 5.29 -5.84
N PHE A 131 -5.89 5.35 -5.48
CA PHE A 131 -4.97 4.24 -5.74
C PHE A 131 -5.33 3.02 -4.89
N ILE A 132 -5.59 3.18 -3.59
CA ILE A 132 -6.01 2.09 -2.69
C ILE A 132 -7.28 1.42 -3.21
N THR A 133 -8.27 2.22 -3.64
CA THR A 133 -9.51 1.68 -4.22
C THR A 133 -9.24 0.81 -5.45
N CYS A 134 -8.29 1.22 -6.28
CA CYS A 134 -7.91 0.46 -7.47
C CYS A 134 -7.19 -0.83 -7.09
N VAL A 135 -6.26 -0.79 -6.13
CA VAL A 135 -5.54 -1.96 -5.61
C VAL A 135 -6.51 -2.98 -5.00
N VAL A 136 -7.45 -2.52 -4.16
CA VAL A 136 -8.47 -3.38 -3.53
C VAL A 136 -9.34 -4.08 -4.58
N LYS A 137 -9.73 -3.36 -5.64
CA LYS A 137 -10.51 -3.95 -6.73
C LYS A 137 -9.69 -4.90 -7.61
N ALA A 138 -8.40 -4.65 -7.75
CA ALA A 138 -7.51 -5.53 -8.50
C ALA A 138 -7.19 -6.82 -7.75
N GLN A 139 -7.31 -6.82 -6.42
CA GLN A 139 -7.00 -7.98 -5.60
C GLN A 139 -7.98 -9.13 -5.88
N ARG A 140 -7.46 -10.35 -6.02
CA ARG A 140 -8.27 -11.56 -6.20
C ARG A 140 -9.01 -11.95 -4.93
N ALA A 141 -10.03 -12.78 -5.06
CA ALA A 141 -10.82 -13.29 -3.94
C ALA A 141 -10.00 -14.06 -2.88
N ASP A 142 -8.86 -14.64 -3.27
CA ASP A 142 -7.94 -15.35 -2.38
C ASP A 142 -6.89 -14.43 -1.73
N GLY A 143 -6.95 -13.12 -2.00
CA GLY A 143 -6.04 -12.12 -1.47
C GLY A 143 -4.79 -11.86 -2.31
N TYR A 144 -4.58 -12.62 -3.40
CA TYR A 144 -3.44 -12.41 -4.27
C TYR A 144 -3.51 -11.08 -5.03
N ILE A 145 -2.38 -10.41 -5.20
CA ILE A 145 -2.25 -9.15 -5.94
C ILE A 145 -0.94 -9.12 -6.72
N HIS A 146 -1.04 -9.11 -8.03
CA HIS A 146 0.06 -8.88 -8.98
C HIS A 146 -0.53 -8.64 -10.36
N THR A 147 -0.42 -7.42 -10.88
CA THR A 147 -1.17 -7.01 -12.07
C THR A 147 -0.85 -7.83 -13.31
N PRO A 148 0.41 -8.25 -13.61
CA PRO A 148 0.71 -9.05 -14.79
C PRO A 148 -0.07 -10.36 -14.84
N VAL A 149 -0.15 -11.07 -13.72
CA VAL A 149 -0.84 -12.36 -13.64
C VAL A 149 -2.36 -12.17 -13.71
N ILE A 150 -2.89 -11.19 -12.97
CA ILE A 150 -4.33 -10.92 -12.93
C ILE A 150 -4.85 -10.51 -14.31
N ILE A 151 -4.12 -9.65 -15.02
CA ILE A 151 -4.49 -9.20 -16.37
C ILE A 151 -4.45 -10.38 -17.35
N GLU A 152 -3.45 -11.26 -17.26
CA GLU A 152 -3.39 -12.46 -18.09
C GLU A 152 -4.59 -13.39 -17.83
N GLU A 153 -4.99 -13.57 -16.57
CA GLU A 153 -6.18 -14.36 -16.19
C GLU A 153 -7.47 -13.75 -16.76
N LEU A 154 -7.67 -12.44 -16.58
CA LEU A 154 -8.84 -11.74 -17.12
C LEU A 154 -8.92 -11.84 -18.64
N ASN A 155 -7.80 -11.72 -19.35
CA ASN A 155 -7.74 -11.84 -20.81
C ASN A 155 -8.03 -13.27 -21.29
N LYS A 156 -7.84 -14.28 -20.44
CA LYS A 156 -8.26 -15.67 -20.68
C LYS A 156 -9.73 -15.95 -20.29
N GLY A 157 -10.45 -14.93 -19.81
CA GLY A 157 -11.83 -15.06 -19.35
C GLY A 157 -11.96 -15.67 -17.95
N ILE A 158 -10.91 -15.67 -17.15
CA ILE A 158 -10.92 -16.12 -15.76
C ILE A 158 -11.22 -14.93 -14.86
N ASP A 159 -12.39 -14.90 -14.25
CA ASP A 159 -12.74 -13.87 -13.26
C ASP A 159 -12.32 -14.33 -11.85
N SER A 160 -11.11 -13.98 -11.47
CA SER A 160 -10.54 -14.29 -10.16
C SER A 160 -10.97 -13.35 -9.04
N HIS A 161 -11.71 -12.26 -9.36
CA HIS A 161 -12.22 -11.33 -8.34
C HIS A 161 -13.45 -11.89 -7.61
N THR A 162 -14.27 -12.67 -8.30
CA THR A 162 -15.52 -13.22 -7.74
C THR A 162 -15.41 -14.70 -7.39
N THR A 163 -14.45 -15.41 -7.98
CA THR A 163 -14.26 -16.85 -7.78
C THR A 163 -12.94 -17.10 -7.08
N ALA A 164 -12.99 -17.59 -5.84
CA ALA A 164 -11.80 -18.16 -5.22
C ALA A 164 -11.31 -19.29 -6.13
N LEU A 165 -10.10 -19.19 -6.67
CA LEU A 165 -9.56 -20.16 -7.63
C LEU A 165 -9.24 -21.54 -7.01
N GLY A 166 -9.88 -21.87 -5.92
CA GLY A 166 -10.05 -23.16 -5.29
C GLY A 166 -8.84 -24.10 -5.34
N ASP A 167 -9.13 -25.41 -5.35
CA ASP A 167 -8.12 -26.46 -5.38
C ASP A 167 -7.36 -26.56 -6.71
N GLN A 168 -7.92 -26.06 -7.80
CA GLN A 168 -7.29 -26.03 -9.12
C GLN A 168 -6.06 -25.11 -9.13
N TYR A 169 -6.14 -24.01 -8.40
CA TYR A 169 -5.02 -23.06 -8.23
C TYR A 169 -3.94 -23.61 -7.30
N LYS A 170 -4.34 -24.25 -6.20
CA LYS A 170 -3.39 -24.93 -5.31
C LYS A 170 -2.58 -26.00 -6.03
N GLN A 171 -3.18 -26.75 -6.95
CA GLN A 171 -2.47 -27.73 -7.75
C GLN A 171 -1.46 -27.09 -8.72
N THR A 172 -1.78 -25.96 -9.31
CA THR A 172 -0.88 -25.25 -10.24
C THR A 172 0.32 -24.63 -9.50
N VAL A 173 0.11 -24.11 -8.29
CA VAL A 173 1.17 -23.44 -7.51
C VAL A 173 2.03 -24.43 -6.72
N ILE A 174 1.45 -25.52 -6.20
CA ILE A 174 2.20 -26.50 -5.36
C ILE A 174 2.95 -27.53 -6.20
N GLY A 175 2.54 -27.76 -7.45
CA GLY A 175 3.15 -28.74 -8.35
C GLY A 175 4.30 -28.19 -9.21
N THR A 176 4.45 -26.87 -9.30
CA THR A 176 5.44 -26.24 -10.15
C THR A 176 6.76 -26.03 -9.39
N LYS A 177 7.86 -26.32 -10.05
CA LYS A 177 9.19 -25.99 -9.51
C LYS A 177 9.31 -24.49 -9.49
N VAL A 178 9.23 -23.89 -8.31
CA VAL A 178 9.47 -22.47 -8.12
C VAL A 178 10.79 -22.09 -8.78
N GLY A 179 10.73 -21.28 -9.84
CA GLY A 179 11.91 -20.78 -10.53
C GLY A 179 12.10 -21.20 -11.99
N ASP A 180 11.10 -21.83 -12.63
CA ASP A 180 11.12 -21.96 -14.08
C ASP A 180 10.71 -20.62 -14.73
N GLU A 181 11.60 -20.07 -15.56
CA GLU A 181 11.41 -18.77 -16.22
C GLU A 181 10.27 -18.78 -17.26
N ASN A 182 9.82 -19.98 -17.66
CA ASN A 182 8.75 -20.18 -18.63
C ASN A 182 7.38 -20.45 -17.98
N GLU A 183 7.32 -20.61 -16.66
CA GLU A 183 6.06 -20.89 -15.98
C GLU A 183 5.23 -19.61 -15.78
N LYS A 184 3.93 -19.75 -15.97
CA LYS A 184 2.93 -18.70 -15.86
C LYS A 184 2.03 -18.98 -14.67
N GLY A 185 1.62 -17.92 -14.00
CA GLY A 185 0.73 -17.99 -12.85
C GLY A 185 1.36 -17.41 -11.59
N ALA A 186 0.59 -17.38 -10.50
CA ALA A 186 1.01 -16.79 -9.25
C ALA A 186 2.18 -17.58 -8.63
N PHE A 187 3.24 -16.89 -8.27
CA PHE A 187 4.47 -17.42 -7.67
C PHE A 187 5.19 -18.52 -8.49
N ALA A 188 4.76 -18.74 -9.73
CA ALA A 188 5.35 -19.75 -10.58
C ALA A 188 6.73 -19.35 -11.11
N ASN A 189 6.93 -18.06 -11.40
CA ASN A 189 8.14 -17.54 -12.01
C ASN A 189 8.83 -16.53 -11.09
N ARG A 190 10.06 -16.82 -10.67
CA ARG A 190 10.87 -15.92 -9.81
C ARG A 190 11.13 -14.55 -10.42
N LEU A 191 11.04 -14.40 -11.75
CA LEU A 191 11.24 -13.15 -12.46
C LEU A 191 9.98 -12.27 -12.50
N ASN A 192 8.84 -12.75 -11.97
CA ASN A 192 7.64 -11.94 -11.82
C ASN A 192 7.72 -10.90 -10.69
N PHE A 193 8.70 -11.03 -9.80
CA PHE A 193 8.92 -10.08 -8.69
C PHE A 193 7.76 -9.95 -7.70
N GLU A 194 6.88 -10.94 -7.59
CA GLU A 194 5.68 -10.91 -6.73
C GLU A 194 6.00 -10.63 -5.27
N THR A 195 6.97 -11.36 -4.71
CA THR A 195 7.40 -11.18 -3.31
C THR A 195 8.04 -9.80 -3.09
N TYR A 196 8.78 -9.30 -4.08
CA TYR A 196 9.35 -7.96 -4.05
C TYR A 196 8.24 -6.90 -4.05
N ASN A 197 7.27 -7.01 -4.96
CA ASN A 197 6.14 -6.10 -5.05
C ASN A 197 5.29 -6.13 -3.78
N LEU A 198 5.02 -7.34 -3.24
CA LEU A 198 4.28 -7.49 -1.99
C LEU A 198 5.01 -6.83 -0.80
N GLY A 199 6.34 -6.95 -0.74
CA GLY A 199 7.14 -6.27 0.27
C GLY A 199 6.94 -4.76 0.25
N HIS A 200 6.90 -4.14 -0.93
CA HIS A 200 6.62 -2.70 -1.06
C HIS A 200 5.17 -2.34 -0.72
N LEU A 201 4.20 -3.19 -1.09
CA LEU A 201 2.80 -2.98 -0.68
C LEU A 201 2.63 -2.98 0.85
N MET A 202 3.38 -3.84 1.55
CA MET A 202 3.33 -3.90 3.02
C MET A 202 3.98 -2.68 3.69
N MET A 203 4.83 -1.94 2.98
CA MET A 203 5.48 -0.72 3.48
C MET A 203 4.66 0.54 3.18
N ALA A 204 3.89 0.54 2.09
CA ALA A 204 3.04 1.65 1.69
C ALA A 204 1.76 1.75 2.53
#